data_a21f00ed93f2fa94c0d1e089e8f2cb23
#
_entry.id   a21f00ed93f2fa94c0d1e089e8f2cb23
#
_cell.length_a   1.000
_cell.length_b   1.000
_cell.length_c   1.000
_cell.angle_alpha   90.00
_cell.angle_beta   90.00
_cell.angle_gamma   90.00
#
_symmetry.space_group_name_H-M   'P 1'
#
loop_
_entity.id
_entity.type
_entity.pdbx_description
1 polymer ?
#
loop_
_entity_poly.entity_id
_entity_poly.type
_entity_poly.pdbx_seq_one_letter_code
_entity_poly.pdbx_strand_id
1 'polypeptide(L)'
;IGTSNRQGAKSVVNFEILPKPPKQRSNENPWPYWPFTLKSSSSHEEGSKRKWSILTKEFISDKNGKLTGLKTIEVEWKKIDGQKSRLIEIDGTEKIWPCDMVLLALGFTGPEKNIYSGLNLKTDEFNKPLTKNYMTSNKKVFAAGDLRRGQSLIVWAISEGREAAYRIDEYLMGYSNLPSKIKGDLPLVK
;
A
#
# COMPACT_ATOMS: atom_id res chain seq x y z
N ILE A 1 9.15 10.03 10.40
CA ILE A 1 9.02 11.44 10.83
C ILE A 1 9.54 11.59 12.26
N GLY A 2 8.88 10.99 13.27
CA GLY A 2 9.27 11.13 14.67
C GLY A 2 10.71 10.71 14.94
N THR A 3 11.15 9.57 14.39
CA THR A 3 12.56 9.13 14.52
C THR A 3 13.53 10.15 13.97
N SER A 4 13.26 10.74 12.81
CA SER A 4 14.10 11.77 12.21
C SER A 4 14.22 13.02 13.12
N ASN A 5 13.09 13.46 13.67
CA ASN A 5 13.06 14.59 14.60
C ASN A 5 13.86 14.30 15.88
N ARG A 6 13.64 13.14 16.50
CA ARG A 6 14.36 12.72 17.72
C ARG A 6 15.87 12.53 17.50
N GLN A 7 16.29 12.23 16.28
CA GLN A 7 17.70 12.15 15.89
C GLN A 7 18.29 13.48 15.42
N GLY A 8 17.57 14.59 15.60
CA GLY A 8 18.09 15.92 15.36
C GLY A 8 18.05 16.40 13.91
N ALA A 9 17.12 15.89 13.09
CA ALA A 9 16.92 16.43 11.75
C ALA A 9 16.55 17.91 11.82
N LYS A 10 17.26 18.75 11.05
CA LYS A 10 17.03 20.19 10.99
C LYS A 10 15.62 20.55 10.54
N SER A 11 15.07 19.77 9.63
CA SER A 11 13.70 19.88 9.16
C SER A 11 13.23 18.57 8.55
N VAL A 12 11.93 18.29 8.69
CA VAL A 12 11.27 17.14 8.07
C VAL A 12 10.08 17.64 7.26
N VAL A 13 10.01 17.24 5.98
CA VAL A 13 8.86 17.54 5.13
C VAL A 13 8.27 16.21 4.64
N ASN A 14 6.96 16.04 4.80
CA ASN A 14 6.23 14.88 4.33
C ASN A 14 5.39 15.25 3.11
N PHE A 15 5.64 14.58 1.99
CA PHE A 15 4.85 14.71 0.76
C PHE A 15 3.85 13.58 0.63
N GLU A 16 2.65 13.92 0.20
CA GLU A 16 1.58 13.01 -0.17
C GLU A 16 1.08 13.35 -1.57
N ILE A 17 0.95 12.34 -2.42
CA ILE A 17 0.47 12.51 -3.80
C ILE A 17 -1.05 12.75 -3.86
N LEU A 18 -1.78 12.25 -2.87
CA LEU A 18 -3.22 12.44 -2.77
C LEU A 18 -3.56 13.84 -2.24
N PRO A 19 -4.77 14.36 -2.53
CA PRO A 19 -5.25 15.60 -1.95
C PRO A 19 -5.38 15.49 -0.44
N LYS A 20 -5.32 16.65 0.22
CA LYS A 20 -5.49 16.73 1.68
C LYS A 20 -6.85 16.18 2.09
N PRO A 21 -6.90 15.16 2.96
CA PRO A 21 -8.17 14.64 3.46
C PRO A 21 -8.98 15.70 4.21
N PRO A 22 -10.31 15.64 4.19
CA PRO A 22 -11.17 16.55 4.95
C PRO A 22 -10.97 16.35 6.45
N LYS A 23 -11.25 17.40 7.23
CA LYS A 23 -11.19 17.31 8.71
C LYS A 23 -12.29 16.42 9.29
N GLN A 24 -13.44 16.38 8.63
CA GLN A 24 -14.61 15.61 9.06
C GLN A 24 -15.01 14.63 7.96
N ARG A 25 -15.82 13.64 8.31
CA ARG A 25 -16.37 12.64 7.37
C ARG A 25 -17.22 13.36 6.31
N SER A 26 -16.96 13.06 5.06
CA SER A 26 -17.76 13.56 3.92
C SER A 26 -18.98 12.68 3.65
N ASN A 27 -19.96 13.23 2.93
CA ASN A 27 -21.13 12.48 2.45
C ASN A 27 -20.76 11.36 1.46
N GLU A 28 -19.65 11.47 0.77
CA GLU A 28 -19.12 10.42 -0.13
C GLU A 28 -18.49 9.23 0.64
N ASN A 29 -18.24 9.40 1.93
CA ASN A 29 -17.68 8.37 2.79
C ASN A 29 -18.52 8.21 4.08
N PRO A 30 -19.82 7.77 3.98
CA PRO A 30 -20.72 7.67 5.13
C PRO A 30 -20.34 6.50 6.05
N TRP A 31 -20.87 6.50 7.28
CA TRP A 31 -20.85 5.31 8.12
C TRP A 31 -21.61 4.16 7.40
N PRO A 32 -21.18 2.88 7.46
CA PRO A 32 -20.15 2.31 8.35
C PRO A 32 -18.74 2.22 7.76
N TYR A 33 -18.47 2.85 6.63
CA TYR A 33 -17.14 2.81 6.02
C TYR A 33 -16.08 3.46 6.92
N TRP A 34 -14.83 3.01 6.77
CA TRP A 34 -13.72 3.63 7.48
C TRP A 34 -13.61 5.12 7.15
N PRO A 35 -13.53 6.02 8.16
CA PRO A 35 -13.54 7.45 7.88
C PRO A 35 -12.30 7.91 7.14
N PHE A 36 -12.48 8.41 5.92
CA PHE A 36 -11.44 9.09 5.15
C PHE A 36 -11.32 10.54 5.64
N THR A 37 -10.58 10.75 6.71
CA THR A 37 -10.37 12.05 7.34
C THR A 37 -8.91 12.32 7.60
N LEU A 38 -8.54 13.60 7.71
CA LEU A 38 -7.18 14.01 8.06
C LEU A 38 -6.84 13.49 9.46
N LYS A 39 -5.84 12.63 9.52
CA LYS A 39 -5.30 12.09 10.77
C LYS A 39 -3.91 12.66 11.02
N SER A 40 -3.62 12.97 12.27
CA SER A 40 -2.27 13.26 12.74
C SER A 40 -1.87 12.19 13.75
N SER A 41 -0.66 11.69 13.65
CA SER A 41 -0.07 10.82 14.66
C SER A 41 0.80 11.65 15.60
N SER A 42 1.15 11.10 16.77
CA SER A 42 2.12 11.70 17.68
C SER A 42 3.43 12.08 16.98
N SER A 43 3.89 11.24 16.04
CA SER A 43 5.09 11.54 15.23
C SER A 43 4.95 12.80 14.37
N HIS A 44 3.76 13.13 13.89
CA HIS A 44 3.53 14.38 13.17
C HIS A 44 3.55 15.59 14.12
N GLU A 45 3.12 15.39 15.37
CA GLU A 45 3.10 16.43 16.41
C GLU A 45 4.51 16.78 16.90
N GLU A 46 5.46 15.87 16.81
CA GLU A 46 6.87 16.12 17.08
C GLU A 46 7.51 17.14 16.11
N GLY A 47 6.86 17.43 14.99
CA GLY A 47 7.25 18.43 14.01
C GLY A 47 7.48 17.87 12.61
N SER A 48 6.67 18.32 11.66
CA SER A 48 6.92 18.14 10.22
C SER A 48 6.06 19.11 9.42
N LYS A 49 6.54 19.50 8.24
CA LYS A 49 5.72 20.20 7.26
C LYS A 49 5.06 19.18 6.36
N ARG A 50 3.73 19.09 6.38
CA ARG A 50 2.96 18.19 5.52
C ARG A 50 2.49 18.92 4.28
N LYS A 51 2.70 18.32 3.11
CA LYS A 51 2.27 18.80 1.80
C LYS A 51 1.50 17.71 1.07
N TRP A 52 0.40 18.08 0.44
CA TRP A 52 -0.48 17.18 -0.32
C TRP A 52 -0.49 17.56 -1.78
N SER A 53 -0.94 16.65 -2.63
CA SER A 53 -0.96 16.83 -4.09
C SER A 53 0.42 17.13 -4.64
N ILE A 54 1.45 16.45 -4.15
CA ILE A 54 2.85 16.64 -4.56
C ILE A 54 3.37 15.36 -5.22
N LEU A 55 3.78 15.46 -6.46
CA LEU A 55 4.45 14.40 -7.21
C LEU A 55 5.97 14.65 -7.22
N THR A 56 6.73 13.63 -6.87
CA THR A 56 8.18 13.63 -7.05
C THR A 56 8.54 13.39 -8.50
N LYS A 57 9.35 14.27 -9.09
CA LYS A 57 9.83 14.17 -10.46
C LYS A 57 11.24 13.62 -10.56
N GLU A 58 12.15 14.10 -9.71
CA GLU A 58 13.57 13.84 -9.85
C GLU A 58 14.30 13.96 -8.52
N PHE A 59 15.31 13.10 -8.31
CA PHE A 59 16.29 13.21 -7.25
C PHE A 59 17.52 13.94 -7.78
N ILE A 60 17.88 15.06 -7.16
CA ILE A 60 19.02 15.88 -7.57
C ILE A 60 20.23 15.48 -6.76
N SER A 61 21.33 15.17 -7.44
CA SER A 61 22.61 14.82 -6.83
C SER A 61 23.73 15.75 -7.25
N ASP A 62 24.79 15.79 -6.45
CA ASP A 62 26.04 16.44 -6.83
C ASP A 62 26.88 15.57 -7.79
N LYS A 63 28.07 16.07 -8.15
CA LYS A 63 29.00 15.37 -9.05
C LYS A 63 29.49 14.01 -8.52
N ASN A 64 29.36 13.79 -7.23
CA ASN A 64 29.78 12.55 -6.55
C ASN A 64 28.61 11.57 -6.35
N GLY A 65 27.41 11.90 -6.86
CA GLY A 65 26.19 11.10 -6.70
C GLY A 65 25.52 11.27 -5.33
N LYS A 66 25.96 12.22 -4.49
CA LYS A 66 25.32 12.50 -3.21
C LYS A 66 24.06 13.32 -3.42
N LEU A 67 22.95 12.91 -2.78
CA LEU A 67 21.68 13.62 -2.83
C LEU A 67 21.83 15.05 -2.30
N THR A 68 21.32 16.03 -3.04
CA THR A 68 21.33 17.45 -2.68
C THR A 68 19.94 18.08 -2.72
N GLY A 69 18.99 17.41 -3.37
CA GLY A 69 17.63 17.94 -3.48
C GLY A 69 16.64 16.97 -4.10
N LEU A 70 15.37 17.36 -4.01
CA LEU A 70 14.24 16.67 -4.60
C LEU A 70 13.44 17.65 -5.45
N LYS A 71 13.24 17.34 -6.74
CA LYS A 71 12.34 18.11 -7.62
C LYS A 71 10.95 17.53 -7.55
N THR A 72 9.96 18.40 -7.32
CA THR A 72 8.54 18.05 -7.24
C THR A 72 7.72 18.94 -8.14
N ILE A 73 6.49 18.52 -8.43
CA ILE A 73 5.45 19.30 -9.10
C ILE A 73 4.13 19.11 -8.36
N GLU A 74 3.28 20.14 -8.36
CA GLU A 74 1.92 20.00 -7.84
C GLU A 74 1.03 19.23 -8.82
N VAL A 75 0.06 18.49 -8.30
CA VAL A 75 -0.83 17.66 -9.11
C VAL A 75 -2.29 17.82 -8.69
N GLU A 76 -3.18 17.58 -9.65
CA GLU A 76 -4.62 17.52 -9.42
C GLU A 76 -5.17 16.14 -9.83
N TRP A 77 -6.11 15.61 -9.04
CA TRP A 77 -6.83 14.38 -9.35
C TRP A 77 -8.19 14.71 -9.96
N LYS A 78 -8.34 14.51 -11.28
CA LYS A 78 -9.62 14.71 -11.97
C LYS A 78 -10.39 13.42 -12.09
N LYS A 79 -11.64 13.44 -11.61
CA LYS A 79 -12.62 12.38 -11.90
C LYS A 79 -13.01 12.48 -13.37
N ILE A 80 -12.91 11.38 -14.10
CA ILE A 80 -13.40 11.25 -15.47
C ILE A 80 -14.60 10.31 -15.39
N ASP A 81 -15.75 10.76 -15.90
CA ASP A 81 -16.99 9.96 -15.85
C ASP A 81 -16.78 8.55 -16.42
N GLY A 82 -17.13 7.54 -15.63
CA GLY A 82 -16.97 6.13 -15.98
C GLY A 82 -15.56 5.55 -15.94
N GLN A 83 -14.54 6.34 -15.51
CA GLN A 83 -13.15 5.92 -15.45
C GLN A 83 -12.53 6.15 -14.06
N LYS A 84 -11.35 5.54 -13.84
CA LYS A 84 -10.52 5.84 -12.65
C LYS A 84 -10.05 7.30 -12.71
N SER A 85 -10.01 7.97 -11.57
CA SER A 85 -9.45 9.33 -11.46
C SER A 85 -8.05 9.40 -12.09
N ARG A 86 -7.80 10.45 -12.87
CA ARG A 86 -6.52 10.67 -13.53
C ARG A 86 -5.74 11.77 -12.82
N LEU A 87 -4.45 11.51 -12.63
CA LEU A 87 -3.48 12.48 -12.13
C LEU A 87 -3.09 13.44 -13.27
N ILE A 88 -3.14 14.75 -12.99
CA ILE A 88 -2.72 15.81 -13.93
C ILE A 88 -1.67 16.67 -13.22
N GLU A 89 -0.54 16.86 -13.85
CA GLU A 89 0.50 17.79 -13.38
C GLU A 89 0.07 19.24 -13.64
N ILE A 90 0.40 20.14 -12.72
CA ILE A 90 0.10 21.58 -12.85
C ILE A 90 1.37 22.28 -13.30
N ASP A 91 1.42 22.66 -14.57
CA ASP A 91 2.58 23.33 -15.16
C ASP A 91 2.98 24.60 -14.40
N GLY A 92 4.29 24.86 -14.30
CA GLY A 92 4.84 26.02 -13.63
C GLY A 92 4.86 25.94 -12.09
N THR A 93 4.50 24.78 -11.51
CA THR A 93 4.54 24.55 -10.05
C THR A 93 5.76 23.74 -9.61
N GLU A 94 6.72 23.50 -10.50
CA GLU A 94 7.94 22.79 -10.17
C GLU A 94 8.68 23.48 -9.03
N LYS A 95 9.16 22.68 -8.11
CA LYS A 95 9.93 23.15 -6.96
C LYS A 95 11.05 22.21 -6.61
N ILE A 96 12.21 22.80 -6.31
CA ILE A 96 13.37 22.09 -5.78
C ILE A 96 13.39 22.28 -4.27
N TRP A 97 13.48 21.15 -3.55
CA TRP A 97 13.60 21.09 -2.10
C TRP A 97 15.00 20.62 -1.76
N PRO A 98 15.88 21.49 -1.22
CA PRO A 98 17.17 21.04 -0.72
C PRO A 98 16.98 20.00 0.38
N CYS A 99 17.65 18.86 0.27
CA CYS A 99 17.58 17.78 1.26
C CYS A 99 18.82 16.89 1.21
N ASP A 100 19.15 16.33 2.36
CA ASP A 100 20.28 15.40 2.54
C ASP A 100 19.81 13.94 2.49
N MET A 101 18.51 13.69 2.71
CA MET A 101 17.93 12.36 2.75
C MET A 101 16.48 12.38 2.27
N VAL A 102 16.11 11.36 1.51
CA VAL A 102 14.72 11.06 1.13
C VAL A 102 14.37 9.66 1.59
N LEU A 103 13.27 9.54 2.32
CA LEU A 103 12.72 8.26 2.76
C LEU A 103 11.47 7.97 1.92
N LEU A 104 11.52 6.90 1.13
CA LEU A 104 10.40 6.45 0.31
C LEU A 104 9.40 5.69 1.19
N ALA A 105 8.22 6.26 1.36
CA ALA A 105 7.09 5.66 2.08
C ALA A 105 5.97 5.33 1.08
N LEU A 106 6.33 4.68 -0.01
CA LEU A 106 5.44 4.30 -1.10
C LEU A 106 4.77 2.96 -0.78
N GLY A 107 3.66 2.67 -1.47
CA GLY A 107 3.03 1.36 -1.43
C GLY A 107 3.87 0.30 -2.16
N PHE A 108 3.36 -0.93 -2.14
CA PHE A 108 3.98 -2.06 -2.81
C PHE A 108 3.36 -2.25 -4.20
N THR A 109 4.17 -2.70 -5.15
CA THR A 109 3.71 -3.02 -6.51
C THR A 109 3.25 -4.47 -6.65
N GLY A 110 3.68 -5.32 -5.75
CA GLY A 110 3.34 -6.73 -5.72
C GLY A 110 4.41 -7.57 -5.03
N PRO A 111 4.23 -8.89 -4.99
CA PRO A 111 5.21 -9.83 -4.44
C PRO A 111 6.49 -9.89 -5.29
N GLU A 112 7.61 -10.23 -4.66
CA GLU A 112 8.86 -10.51 -5.35
C GLU A 112 8.76 -11.80 -6.17
N LYS A 113 9.06 -11.70 -7.48
CA LYS A 113 8.94 -12.83 -8.42
C LYS A 113 9.86 -14.01 -8.12
N ASN A 114 11.03 -13.75 -7.53
CA ASN A 114 12.01 -14.77 -7.20
C ASN A 114 11.51 -15.81 -6.18
N ILE A 115 10.56 -15.43 -5.31
CA ILE A 115 9.99 -16.31 -4.28
C ILE A 115 9.36 -17.56 -4.89
N TYR A 116 8.77 -17.47 -6.08
CA TYR A 116 8.05 -18.58 -6.73
C TYR A 116 8.39 -18.76 -8.21
N SER A 117 9.47 -18.15 -8.69
CA SER A 117 9.88 -18.24 -10.10
C SER A 117 10.11 -19.70 -10.59
N GLY A 118 10.62 -20.56 -9.71
CA GLY A 118 10.81 -21.99 -10.00
C GLY A 118 9.55 -22.86 -9.90
N LEU A 119 8.41 -22.30 -9.50
CA LEU A 119 7.16 -23.05 -9.26
C LEU A 119 6.18 -23.01 -10.43
N ASN A 120 6.46 -22.24 -11.49
CA ASN A 120 5.62 -22.06 -12.67
C ASN A 120 4.16 -21.68 -12.33
N LEU A 121 3.97 -20.76 -11.40
CA LEU A 121 2.64 -20.33 -10.98
C LEU A 121 2.03 -19.35 -11.99
N LYS A 122 0.73 -19.49 -12.25
CA LYS A 122 -0.05 -18.45 -12.94
C LYS A 122 -0.26 -17.28 -11.98
N THR A 123 -0.03 -16.06 -12.45
CA THR A 123 -0.16 -14.83 -11.67
C THR A 123 -1.09 -13.83 -12.35
N ASP A 124 -1.57 -12.84 -11.59
CA ASP A 124 -2.25 -11.68 -12.15
C ASP A 124 -1.24 -10.60 -12.64
N GLU A 125 -1.75 -9.46 -13.06
CA GLU A 125 -0.96 -8.31 -13.54
C GLU A 125 -0.03 -7.71 -12.48
N PHE A 126 -0.32 -7.93 -11.19
CA PHE A 126 0.51 -7.52 -10.05
C PHE A 126 1.45 -8.62 -9.55
N ASN A 127 1.64 -9.69 -10.32
CA ASN A 127 2.41 -10.89 -9.98
C ASN A 127 1.90 -11.65 -8.74
N LYS A 128 0.64 -11.47 -8.32
CA LYS A 128 0.05 -12.27 -7.24
C LYS A 128 -0.36 -13.64 -7.79
N PRO A 129 -0.07 -14.75 -7.11
CA PRO A 129 -0.49 -16.07 -7.55
C PRO A 129 -2.02 -16.18 -7.67
N LEU A 130 -2.51 -16.64 -8.82
CA LEU A 130 -3.92 -16.97 -8.99
C LEU A 130 -4.25 -18.22 -8.17
N THR A 131 -5.30 -18.15 -7.36
CA THR A 131 -5.69 -19.24 -6.47
C THR A 131 -7.18 -19.57 -6.58
N LYS A 132 -7.48 -20.86 -6.40
CA LYS A 132 -8.84 -21.35 -6.13
C LYS A 132 -8.82 -22.05 -4.78
N ASN A 133 -9.62 -21.58 -3.82
CA ASN A 133 -9.58 -22.11 -2.44
C ASN A 133 -8.15 -22.14 -1.87
N TYR A 134 -7.40 -21.05 -2.04
CA TYR A 134 -5.98 -20.90 -1.64
C TYR A 134 -4.97 -21.75 -2.39
N MET A 135 -5.39 -22.77 -3.15
CA MET A 135 -4.50 -23.57 -4.01
C MET A 135 -4.15 -22.80 -5.28
N THR A 136 -2.88 -22.77 -5.63
CA THR A 136 -2.38 -22.11 -6.85
C THR A 136 -2.59 -22.99 -8.10
N SER A 137 -2.06 -22.58 -9.24
CA SER A 137 -2.01 -23.42 -10.44
C SER A 137 -1.14 -24.68 -10.28
N ASN A 138 -0.22 -24.71 -9.32
CA ASN A 138 0.51 -25.89 -8.89
C ASN A 138 -0.20 -26.51 -7.67
N LYS A 139 -0.73 -27.73 -7.81
CA LYS A 139 -1.55 -28.43 -6.80
C LYS A 139 -0.86 -28.65 -5.43
N LYS A 140 0.46 -28.52 -5.35
CA LYS A 140 1.23 -28.66 -4.09
C LYS A 140 1.56 -27.33 -3.45
N VAL A 141 1.13 -26.20 -4.06
CA VAL A 141 1.46 -24.87 -3.60
C VAL A 141 0.20 -24.11 -3.28
N PHE A 142 0.13 -23.58 -2.06
CA PHE A 142 -0.95 -22.75 -1.57
C PHE A 142 -0.43 -21.34 -1.28
N ALA A 143 -1.28 -20.34 -1.45
CA ALA A 143 -0.95 -18.96 -1.15
C ALA A 143 -2.06 -18.30 -0.33
N ALA A 144 -1.67 -17.51 0.67
CA ALA A 144 -2.56 -16.80 1.57
C ALA A 144 -1.99 -15.44 1.98
N GLY A 145 -2.80 -14.59 2.61
CA GLY A 145 -2.40 -13.29 3.11
C GLY A 145 -1.99 -12.33 1.99
N ASP A 146 -1.01 -11.48 2.27
CA ASP A 146 -0.59 -10.40 1.37
C ASP A 146 -0.10 -10.91 0.01
N LEU A 147 0.51 -12.10 -0.03
CA LEU A 147 0.95 -12.72 -1.28
C LEU A 147 -0.20 -12.94 -2.26
N ARG A 148 -1.36 -13.35 -1.77
CA ARG A 148 -2.55 -13.65 -2.56
C ARG A 148 -3.47 -12.43 -2.74
N ARG A 149 -3.72 -11.72 -1.66
CA ARG A 149 -4.71 -10.63 -1.58
C ARG A 149 -4.12 -9.28 -2.02
N GLY A 150 -2.81 -9.10 -1.90
CA GLY A 150 -2.14 -7.81 -1.82
C GLY A 150 -2.04 -7.36 -0.36
N GLN A 151 -1.22 -6.36 -0.10
CA GLN A 151 -0.99 -5.86 1.25
C GLN A 151 -2.30 -5.42 1.91
N SER A 152 -2.52 -5.91 3.13
CA SER A 152 -3.75 -5.68 3.88
C SER A 152 -3.52 -5.73 5.39
N LEU A 153 -4.58 -5.74 6.17
CA LEU A 153 -4.47 -5.80 7.63
C LEU A 153 -4.01 -7.21 8.09
N ILE A 154 -3.27 -7.24 9.18
CA ILE A 154 -2.78 -8.48 9.82
C ILE A 154 -3.93 -9.46 10.11
N VAL A 155 -5.10 -8.97 10.51
CA VAL A 155 -6.29 -9.81 10.76
C VAL A 155 -6.71 -10.60 9.52
N TRP A 156 -6.52 -10.06 8.32
CA TRP A 156 -6.77 -10.77 7.06
C TRP A 156 -5.73 -11.83 6.79
N ALA A 157 -4.45 -11.54 7.05
CA ALA A 157 -3.37 -12.51 6.89
C ALA A 157 -3.59 -13.73 7.80
N ILE A 158 -3.93 -13.48 9.08
CA ILE A 158 -4.27 -14.55 10.04
C ILE A 158 -5.48 -15.34 9.56
N SER A 159 -6.56 -14.66 9.16
CA SER A 159 -7.79 -15.30 8.69
C SER A 159 -7.55 -16.16 7.44
N GLU A 160 -6.80 -15.65 6.47
CA GLU A 160 -6.47 -16.42 5.27
C GLU A 160 -5.50 -17.56 5.53
N GLY A 161 -4.55 -17.39 6.43
CA GLY A 161 -3.64 -18.45 6.84
C GLY A 161 -4.38 -19.63 7.48
N ARG A 162 -5.38 -19.35 8.32
CA ARG A 162 -6.23 -20.41 8.92
C ARG A 162 -7.08 -21.14 7.86
N GLU A 163 -7.66 -20.41 6.93
CA GLU A 163 -8.43 -21.02 5.83
C GLU A 163 -7.52 -21.84 4.90
N ALA A 164 -6.32 -21.34 4.60
CA ALA A 164 -5.35 -22.09 3.83
C ALA A 164 -4.94 -23.39 4.52
N ALA A 165 -4.72 -23.35 5.84
CA ALA A 165 -4.43 -24.55 6.64
C ALA A 165 -5.56 -25.58 6.55
N TYR A 166 -6.82 -25.14 6.68
CA TYR A 166 -8.00 -26.00 6.48
C TYR A 166 -7.98 -26.65 5.09
N ARG A 167 -7.70 -25.87 4.03
CA ARG A 167 -7.67 -26.38 2.65
C ARG A 167 -6.49 -27.29 2.36
N ILE A 168 -5.35 -27.08 2.99
CA ILE A 168 -4.20 -27.97 2.91
C ILE A 168 -4.52 -29.31 3.58
N ASP A 169 -5.10 -29.26 4.78
CA ASP A 169 -5.50 -30.46 5.52
C ASP A 169 -6.54 -31.28 4.74
N GLU A 170 -7.58 -30.62 4.22
CA GLU A 170 -8.60 -31.23 3.36
C GLU A 170 -7.96 -31.86 2.10
N TYR A 171 -6.98 -31.21 1.47
CA TYR A 171 -6.27 -31.73 0.31
C TYR A 171 -5.41 -32.97 0.63
N LEU A 172 -4.76 -33.00 1.78
CA LEU A 172 -3.88 -34.10 2.19
C LEU A 172 -4.64 -35.30 2.75
N MET A 173 -5.70 -35.04 3.52
CA MET A 173 -6.43 -36.06 4.29
C MET A 173 -7.76 -36.47 3.63
N GLY A 174 -8.24 -35.72 2.63
CA GLY A 174 -9.56 -35.88 2.04
C GLY A 174 -10.70 -35.24 2.83
N TYR A 175 -10.46 -34.84 4.04
CA TYR A 175 -11.36 -34.07 4.91
C TYR A 175 -10.54 -33.23 5.90
N SER A 176 -11.18 -32.29 6.59
CA SER A 176 -10.52 -31.52 7.64
C SER A 176 -11.42 -31.32 8.86
N ASN A 177 -10.85 -31.48 10.03
CA ASN A 177 -11.47 -31.13 11.31
C ASN A 177 -11.06 -29.73 11.81
N LEU A 178 -10.24 -29.00 11.05
CA LEU A 178 -9.85 -27.64 11.40
C LEU A 178 -11.03 -26.69 11.24
N PRO A 179 -11.10 -25.61 12.04
CA PRO A 179 -12.12 -24.60 11.87
C PRO A 179 -12.00 -23.92 10.52
N SER A 180 -13.10 -23.80 9.79
CA SER A 180 -13.19 -23.01 8.55
C SER A 180 -14.18 -21.85 8.74
N LYS A 181 -14.15 -20.87 7.85
CA LYS A 181 -15.12 -19.76 7.85
C LYS A 181 -16.51 -20.26 7.60
N ILE A 182 -17.44 -19.82 8.44
CA ILE A 182 -18.87 -20.06 8.27
C ILE A 182 -19.59 -18.78 7.84
N LYS A 183 -20.85 -18.91 7.44
CA LYS A 183 -21.70 -17.76 7.10
C LYS A 183 -21.86 -16.88 8.35
N GLY A 184 -21.41 -15.63 8.28
CA GLY A 184 -21.39 -14.68 9.42
C GLY A 184 -20.00 -14.31 9.91
N ASP A 185 -18.96 -15.02 9.50
CA ASP A 185 -17.59 -14.59 9.68
C ASP A 185 -17.27 -13.34 8.85
N LEU A 186 -16.12 -12.70 9.11
CA LEU A 186 -15.69 -11.50 8.39
C LEU A 186 -15.93 -11.64 6.88
N PRO A 187 -16.68 -10.72 6.26
CA PRO A 187 -17.02 -10.81 4.86
C PRO A 187 -15.77 -10.86 3.99
N LEU A 188 -15.81 -11.68 2.95
CA LEU A 188 -14.82 -11.62 1.88
C LEU A 188 -15.00 -10.27 1.19
N VAL A 189 -14.12 -9.32 1.48
CA VAL A 189 -14.02 -8.10 0.68
C VAL A 189 -13.52 -8.53 -0.70
N LYS A 190 -14.36 -8.32 -1.70
CA LYS A 190 -14.04 -8.55 -3.11
C LYS A 190 -13.00 -7.53 -3.59
#